data_be1641d272d1bd836e2f1e09c1b1757a
#
_entry.id   be1641d272d1bd836e2f1e09c1b1757a
#
_cell.length_a   1.000
_cell.length_b   1.000
_cell.length_c   1.000
_cell.angle_alpha   90.00
_cell.angle_beta   90.00
_cell.angle_gamma   90.00
#
_symmetry.space_group_name_H-M   'P 1'
#
loop_
_entity.id
_entity.type
_entity.pdbx_description
1 polymer ?
#
loop_
_entity_poly.entity_id
_entity_poly.type
_entity_poly.pdbx_seq_one_letter_code
_entity_poly.pdbx_strand_id
1 'polypeptide(L)'
;MTDPEDRALASSFNRRAFIGGAAGAVALPLAAKAAGDANTTAVAADLSLPVDLILQINGATKSLNIDSRTTLLDALREHVGLTGSKKGCDHGQCGACTVMVNGRRVLSCLTLALTVQDQPITTIEGLSQGDQLHPMQQAFIDQDAFQCGYCTPGQIVSAIACVKEGHATTDSDIREFMSGNICRCAAYPNIVAAVKQAAPALSDEQKG
;
A
#
# COMPACT_ATOMS: atom_id res chain seq x y z
N MET A 1 -18.13 34.17 -43.25
CA MET A 1 -17.54 35.46 -42.82
C MET A 1 -17.13 35.26 -41.38
N THR A 2 -15.92 34.89 -41.17
CA THR A 2 -15.29 34.68 -39.85
C THR A 2 -14.37 35.87 -39.60
N ASP A 3 -14.57 36.50 -38.45
CA ASP A 3 -13.97 37.74 -38.00
C ASP A 3 -12.43 37.60 -37.89
N PRO A 4 -11.64 38.56 -38.36
CA PRO A 4 -10.18 38.50 -38.34
C PRO A 4 -9.55 38.83 -36.98
N GLU A 5 -10.29 39.09 -35.93
CA GLU A 5 -9.75 39.49 -34.61
C GLU A 5 -9.39 38.32 -33.64
N ASP A 6 -9.77 37.07 -33.94
CA ASP A 6 -9.50 35.92 -33.08
C ASP A 6 -8.13 35.26 -33.28
N ARG A 7 -7.22 35.89 -34.02
CA ARG A 7 -5.89 35.32 -34.34
C ARG A 7 -4.71 35.90 -33.54
N ALA A 8 -4.94 36.75 -32.56
CA ALA A 8 -3.85 37.51 -31.91
C ALA A 8 -3.43 37.04 -30.50
N LEU A 9 -3.93 35.90 -29.96
CA LEU A 9 -3.58 35.44 -28.61
C LEU A 9 -2.97 34.03 -28.55
N ALA A 10 -2.45 33.51 -29.65
CA ALA A 10 -1.56 32.36 -29.59
C ALA A 10 -0.12 32.82 -29.31
N SER A 11 0.19 33.25 -28.09
CA SER A 11 1.56 33.48 -27.68
C SER A 11 2.30 32.14 -27.70
N SER A 12 3.22 32.02 -28.65
CA SER A 12 4.10 30.87 -28.79
C SER A 12 5.05 30.81 -27.59
N PHE A 13 4.67 30.08 -26.54
CA PHE A 13 5.59 29.66 -25.48
C PHE A 13 6.62 28.69 -26.08
N ASN A 14 7.81 29.16 -26.43
CA ASN A 14 8.87 28.32 -26.88
C ASN A 14 9.92 28.11 -25.73
N ARG A 15 10.55 26.94 -25.73
CA ARG A 15 11.53 26.54 -24.68
C ARG A 15 12.71 27.53 -24.55
N ARG A 16 13.07 28.29 -25.60
CA ARG A 16 14.15 29.26 -25.56
C ARG A 16 13.76 30.55 -24.84
N ALA A 17 12.51 30.99 -24.92
CA ALA A 17 12.00 32.15 -24.20
C ALA A 17 11.93 31.89 -22.68
N PHE A 18 11.69 30.66 -22.27
CA PHE A 18 11.67 30.27 -20.85
C PHE A 18 13.06 30.31 -20.21
N ILE A 19 14.10 29.92 -20.95
CA ILE A 19 15.49 29.88 -20.43
C ILE A 19 16.11 31.29 -20.39
N GLY A 20 15.70 32.20 -21.28
CA GLY A 20 16.22 33.59 -21.35
C GLY A 20 15.64 34.52 -20.30
N GLY A 21 14.46 34.23 -19.75
CA GLY A 21 13.78 35.04 -18.74
C GLY A 21 14.27 34.88 -17.30
N ALA A 22 15.06 33.84 -17.01
CA ALA A 22 15.51 33.56 -15.67
C ALA A 22 16.84 34.22 -15.24
N ALA A 23 17.51 34.93 -16.15
CA ALA A 23 18.84 35.48 -15.89
C ALA A 23 18.84 36.96 -15.41
N GLY A 24 17.68 37.58 -15.19
CA GLY A 24 17.58 39.04 -14.96
C GLY A 24 17.17 39.47 -13.53
N ALA A 25 17.00 38.59 -12.58
CA ALA A 25 16.47 39.00 -11.28
C ALA A 25 17.24 38.38 -10.10
N VAL A 26 18.49 38.76 -9.89
CA VAL A 26 19.10 38.61 -8.55
C VAL A 26 20.24 39.64 -8.42
N ALA A 27 19.98 40.77 -7.88
CA ALA A 27 20.95 41.58 -7.12
C ALA A 27 20.20 42.51 -6.17
N LEU A 28 19.69 41.98 -5.08
CA LEU A 28 19.38 42.76 -3.89
C LEU A 28 20.24 42.17 -2.76
N PRO A 29 21.17 42.94 -2.13
CA PRO A 29 21.85 42.46 -0.95
C PRO A 29 20.90 42.52 0.23
N LEU A 30 20.35 41.40 0.64
CA LEU A 30 19.72 41.25 1.93
C LEU A 30 20.88 41.24 2.98
N ALA A 31 21.12 42.37 3.58
CA ALA A 31 21.82 42.43 4.85
C ALA A 31 20.92 41.80 5.92
N ALA A 32 20.96 40.50 6.05
CA ALA A 32 20.36 39.81 7.17
C ALA A 32 21.25 40.00 8.36
N LYS A 33 20.80 40.86 9.28
CA LYS A 33 21.37 41.08 10.61
C LYS A 33 21.27 39.71 11.34
N ALA A 34 22.43 39.10 11.57
CA ALA A 34 22.56 37.97 12.44
C ALA A 34 22.12 38.37 13.85
N ALA A 35 20.99 37.91 14.28
CA ALA A 35 20.52 38.01 15.65
C ALA A 35 20.46 36.60 16.23
N GLY A 36 21.34 36.37 17.18
CA GLY A 36 21.05 35.54 18.35
C GLY A 36 21.10 34.04 18.18
N ASP A 37 22.16 33.50 18.67
CA ASP A 37 22.33 32.19 19.29
C ASP A 37 21.01 31.51 19.69
N ALA A 38 20.50 30.62 18.84
CA ALA A 38 19.77 29.46 19.30
C ALA A 38 20.69 28.28 19.01
N ASN A 39 21.55 27.96 19.95
CA ASN A 39 22.29 26.70 19.98
C ASN A 39 21.30 25.57 20.29
N THR A 40 20.39 25.35 19.34
CA THR A 40 19.63 24.12 19.26
C THR A 40 20.57 23.15 18.57
N THR A 41 21.49 22.56 19.32
CA THR A 41 22.08 21.30 18.92
C THR A 41 20.92 20.34 18.81
N ALA A 42 20.28 20.29 17.61
CA ALA A 42 19.49 19.16 17.22
C ALA A 42 20.47 17.98 17.30
N VAL A 43 20.40 17.24 18.40
CA VAL A 43 21.02 15.92 18.47
C VAL A 43 20.44 15.18 17.30
N ALA A 44 21.23 15.05 16.23
CA ALA A 44 20.86 14.21 15.11
C ALA A 44 20.62 12.83 15.73
N ALA A 45 19.35 12.44 15.85
CA ALA A 45 19.01 11.11 16.32
C ALA A 45 19.76 10.15 15.40
N ASP A 46 20.58 9.30 15.98
CA ASP A 46 21.26 8.26 15.21
C ASP A 46 20.19 7.28 14.72
N LEU A 47 19.71 7.50 13.50
CA LEU A 47 18.68 6.70 12.86
C LEU A 47 19.11 5.25 12.57
N SER A 48 20.38 4.93 12.83
CA SER A 48 20.91 3.57 12.74
C SER A 48 20.63 2.74 13.99
N LEU A 49 20.28 3.38 15.11
CA LEU A 49 19.97 2.68 16.35
C LEU A 49 18.61 1.99 16.25
N PRO A 50 18.51 0.74 16.73
CA PRO A 50 17.23 0.07 16.84
C PRO A 50 16.25 0.86 17.71
N VAL A 51 14.98 0.82 17.35
CA VAL A 51 13.88 1.42 18.11
C VAL A 51 12.97 0.33 18.64
N ASP A 52 12.48 0.55 19.86
CA ASP A 52 11.43 -0.30 20.42
C ASP A 52 10.09 0.10 19.82
N LEU A 53 9.34 -0.88 19.31
CA LEU A 53 8.01 -0.65 18.79
C LEU A 53 7.05 -1.79 19.19
N ILE A 54 5.79 -1.46 19.27
CA ILE A 54 4.72 -2.40 19.61
C ILE A 54 3.76 -2.48 18.43
N LEU A 55 3.54 -3.69 17.93
CA LEU A 55 2.59 -3.95 16.84
C LEU A 55 1.44 -4.84 17.34
N GLN A 56 0.22 -4.51 16.90
CA GLN A 56 -0.97 -5.32 17.13
C GLN A 56 -1.21 -6.20 15.90
N ILE A 57 -0.80 -7.46 15.95
CA ILE A 57 -0.81 -8.35 14.78
C ILE A 57 -1.73 -9.54 15.05
N ASN A 58 -2.78 -9.72 14.25
CA ASN A 58 -3.75 -10.81 14.35
C ASN A 58 -4.32 -10.95 15.77
N GLY A 59 -4.62 -9.81 16.41
CA GLY A 59 -5.15 -9.76 17.77
C GLY A 59 -4.10 -9.97 18.88
N ALA A 60 -2.83 -10.16 18.55
CA ALA A 60 -1.75 -10.34 19.53
C ALA A 60 -0.79 -9.15 19.51
N THR A 61 -0.34 -8.73 20.69
CA THR A 61 0.68 -7.70 20.86
C THR A 61 2.08 -8.29 20.64
N LYS A 62 2.89 -7.66 19.79
CA LYS A 62 4.29 -8.02 19.52
C LYS A 62 5.19 -6.84 19.81
N SER A 63 6.14 -7.01 20.72
CA SER A 63 7.21 -6.05 21.00
C SER A 63 8.44 -6.40 20.18
N LEU A 64 8.96 -5.45 19.44
CA LEU A 64 10.11 -5.62 18.55
C LEU A 64 11.14 -4.52 18.85
N ASN A 65 12.43 -4.86 18.69
CA ASN A 65 13.53 -3.91 18.72
C ASN A 65 14.23 -4.00 17.36
N ILE A 66 13.94 -3.07 16.46
CA ILE A 66 14.34 -3.13 15.06
C ILE A 66 14.77 -1.77 14.54
N ASP A 67 15.51 -1.75 13.42
CA ASP A 67 15.86 -0.52 12.71
C ASP A 67 14.60 0.25 12.29
N SER A 68 14.58 1.56 12.52
CA SER A 68 13.44 2.43 12.19
C SER A 68 13.04 2.42 10.71
N ARG A 69 13.94 1.98 9.82
CA ARG A 69 13.71 1.83 8.37
C ARG A 69 13.12 0.47 7.98
N THR A 70 12.93 -0.43 8.95
CA THR A 70 12.38 -1.77 8.67
C THR A 70 10.97 -1.64 8.12
N THR A 71 10.73 -2.28 6.97
CA THR A 71 9.39 -2.35 6.39
C THR A 71 8.47 -3.23 7.23
N LEU A 72 7.17 -3.00 7.16
CA LEU A 72 6.19 -3.87 7.81
C LEU A 72 6.32 -5.31 7.30
N LEU A 73 6.62 -5.50 6.01
CA LEU A 73 6.83 -6.83 5.43
C LEU A 73 8.00 -7.56 6.10
N ASP A 74 9.14 -6.88 6.27
CA ASP A 74 10.31 -7.47 6.92
C ASP A 74 10.08 -7.70 8.42
N ALA A 75 9.40 -6.77 9.09
CA ALA A 75 9.01 -6.95 10.49
C ALA A 75 8.15 -8.21 10.67
N LEU A 76 7.14 -8.41 9.82
CA LEU A 76 6.26 -9.58 9.86
C LEU A 76 7.03 -10.88 9.59
N ARG A 77 7.85 -10.91 8.53
CA ARG A 77 8.50 -12.13 8.06
C ARG A 77 9.73 -12.52 8.85
N GLU A 78 10.63 -11.55 9.10
CA GLU A 78 11.97 -11.82 9.62
C GLU A 78 12.03 -11.66 11.14
N HIS A 79 11.17 -10.83 11.74
CA HIS A 79 11.18 -10.62 13.20
C HIS A 79 10.04 -11.30 13.93
N VAL A 80 8.84 -11.39 13.33
CA VAL A 80 7.67 -12.05 13.93
C VAL A 80 7.54 -13.52 13.49
N GLY A 81 8.09 -13.87 12.32
CA GLY A 81 8.01 -15.22 11.75
C GLY A 81 6.71 -15.50 10.97
N LEU A 82 5.91 -14.47 10.66
CA LEU A 82 4.70 -14.60 9.84
C LEU A 82 5.08 -14.51 8.35
N THR A 83 5.32 -15.65 7.72
CA THR A 83 5.86 -15.75 6.36
C THR A 83 4.79 -15.86 5.28
N GLY A 84 3.52 -15.80 5.62
CA GLY A 84 2.39 -15.87 4.68
C GLY A 84 2.39 -14.71 3.68
N SER A 85 2.54 -13.47 4.15
CA SER A 85 2.76 -12.33 3.25
C SER A 85 4.09 -12.46 2.52
N LYS A 86 4.10 -12.27 1.18
CA LYS A 86 5.27 -12.62 0.35
C LYS A 86 6.03 -11.40 -0.17
N LYS A 87 7.37 -11.49 -0.15
CA LYS A 87 8.26 -10.52 -0.78
C LYS A 87 8.44 -10.87 -2.26
N GLY A 88 7.59 -10.30 -3.13
CA GLY A 88 7.69 -10.49 -4.58
C GLY A 88 8.61 -9.45 -5.21
N CYS A 89 8.12 -8.23 -5.38
CA CYS A 89 8.88 -7.14 -6.03
C CYS A 89 9.65 -6.23 -5.06
N ASP A 90 9.20 -6.14 -3.81
CA ASP A 90 9.76 -5.27 -2.76
C ASP A 90 9.73 -3.76 -3.07
N HIS A 91 8.89 -3.35 -4.02
CA HIS A 91 8.72 -1.95 -4.42
C HIS A 91 7.29 -1.61 -4.85
N GLY A 92 6.28 -2.29 -4.27
CA GLY A 92 4.87 -1.91 -4.37
C GLY A 92 4.15 -2.28 -5.65
N GLN A 93 4.72 -3.08 -6.56
CA GLN A 93 4.14 -3.33 -7.89
C GLN A 93 3.31 -4.62 -7.99
N CYS A 94 3.58 -5.63 -7.15
CA CYS A 94 3.01 -6.97 -7.37
C CYS A 94 1.85 -7.34 -6.45
N GLY A 95 1.65 -6.65 -5.34
CA GLY A 95 0.58 -6.92 -4.37
C GLY A 95 0.74 -8.18 -3.53
N ALA A 96 1.79 -9.00 -3.70
CA ALA A 96 1.97 -10.25 -2.95
C ALA A 96 2.18 -10.03 -1.44
N CYS A 97 2.56 -8.83 -1.03
CA CYS A 97 2.78 -8.42 0.35
C CYS A 97 1.56 -7.73 0.99
N THR A 98 0.41 -7.70 0.34
CA THR A 98 -0.77 -7.01 0.86
C THR A 98 -1.20 -7.57 2.22
N VAL A 99 -1.41 -6.66 3.17
CA VAL A 99 -1.99 -6.93 4.50
C VAL A 99 -3.07 -5.89 4.78
N MET A 100 -3.87 -6.11 5.83
CA MET A 100 -4.81 -5.10 6.32
C MET A 100 -4.18 -4.34 7.49
N VAL A 101 -4.23 -3.02 7.47
CA VAL A 101 -3.90 -2.15 8.59
C VAL A 101 -5.11 -1.27 8.87
N ASN A 102 -5.62 -1.35 10.08
CA ASN A 102 -6.85 -0.64 10.47
C ASN A 102 -8.00 -0.83 9.46
N GLY A 103 -8.20 -2.07 9.01
CA GLY A 103 -9.26 -2.44 8.06
C GLY A 103 -9.01 -2.03 6.61
N ARG A 104 -7.90 -1.38 6.28
CA ARG A 104 -7.52 -0.95 4.92
C ARG A 104 -6.38 -1.79 4.38
N ARG A 105 -6.47 -2.18 3.10
CA ARG A 105 -5.36 -2.90 2.43
C ARG A 105 -4.17 -1.97 2.22
N VAL A 106 -2.98 -2.44 2.58
CA VAL A 106 -1.72 -1.73 2.37
C VAL A 106 -0.66 -2.67 1.81
N LEU A 107 0.30 -2.12 1.10
CA LEU A 107 1.47 -2.85 0.62
C LEU A 107 2.55 -2.81 1.69
N SER A 108 2.72 -3.90 2.42
CA SER A 108 3.61 -3.95 3.58
C SER A 108 5.09 -3.72 3.24
N CYS A 109 5.52 -3.96 1.98
CA CYS A 109 6.88 -3.65 1.52
C CYS A 109 7.14 -2.13 1.37
N LEU A 110 6.11 -1.29 1.27
CA LEU A 110 6.22 0.17 1.21
C LEU A 110 5.75 0.86 2.49
N THR A 111 5.38 0.10 3.50
CA THR A 111 4.93 0.61 4.79
C THR A 111 6.03 0.40 5.81
N LEU A 112 6.50 1.43 6.49
CA LEU A 112 7.44 1.28 7.60
C LEU A 112 6.70 0.71 8.83
N ALA A 113 7.30 -0.27 9.50
CA ALA A 113 6.71 -0.86 10.70
C ALA A 113 6.41 0.19 11.79
N LEU A 114 7.29 1.17 11.94
CA LEU A 114 7.14 2.27 12.89
C LEU A 114 5.87 3.11 12.66
N THR A 115 5.39 3.23 11.42
CA THR A 115 4.23 4.09 11.09
C THR A 115 2.87 3.45 11.38
N VAL A 116 2.85 2.17 11.74
CA VAL A 116 1.63 1.40 11.99
C VAL A 116 1.53 0.89 13.43
N GLN A 117 2.30 1.48 14.36
CA GLN A 117 2.14 1.24 15.78
C GLN A 117 0.70 1.55 16.22
N ASP A 118 0.21 0.81 17.19
CA ASP A 118 -1.14 0.96 17.75
C ASP A 118 -2.29 0.74 16.75
N GLN A 119 -2.00 0.33 15.52
CA GLN A 119 -3.03 0.00 14.53
C GLN A 119 -3.18 -1.52 14.42
N PRO A 120 -4.42 -2.04 14.35
CA PRO A 120 -4.63 -3.47 14.15
C PRO A 120 -4.15 -3.89 12.77
N ILE A 121 -3.25 -4.87 12.74
CA ILE A 121 -2.69 -5.47 11.53
C ILE A 121 -3.27 -6.87 11.39
N THR A 122 -3.88 -7.17 10.24
CA THR A 122 -4.32 -8.52 9.91
C THR A 122 -3.55 -9.03 8.70
N THR A 123 -2.89 -10.17 8.89
CA THR A 123 -2.20 -10.90 7.83
C THR A 123 -3.03 -12.10 7.39
N ILE A 124 -2.57 -12.83 6.36
CA ILE A 124 -3.25 -14.03 5.87
C ILE A 124 -3.43 -15.09 6.97
N GLU A 125 -2.48 -15.17 7.90
CA GLU A 125 -2.51 -16.12 9.02
C GLU A 125 -3.60 -15.78 10.05
N GLY A 126 -4.01 -14.52 10.13
CA GLY A 126 -5.03 -14.05 11.06
C GLY A 126 -6.46 -14.11 10.52
N LEU A 127 -6.67 -14.60 9.30
CA LEU A 127 -8.01 -14.69 8.71
C LEU A 127 -8.79 -15.92 9.18
N SER A 128 -8.14 -17.05 9.36
CA SER A 128 -8.78 -18.28 9.85
C SER A 128 -8.98 -18.26 11.37
N GLN A 129 -10.01 -18.92 11.83
CA GLN A 129 -10.30 -19.15 13.26
C GLN A 129 -10.12 -20.62 13.59
N GLY A 130 -8.95 -20.98 14.11
CA GLY A 130 -8.57 -22.39 14.30
C GLY A 130 -8.58 -23.12 12.95
N ASP A 131 -9.32 -24.22 12.87
CA ASP A 131 -9.45 -25.03 11.64
C ASP A 131 -10.48 -24.48 10.65
N GLN A 132 -11.22 -23.43 11.02
CA GLN A 132 -12.22 -22.83 10.15
C GLN A 132 -11.58 -21.77 9.25
N LEU A 133 -11.56 -22.04 7.96
CA LEU A 133 -11.09 -21.08 6.95
C LEU A 133 -12.05 -19.90 6.83
N HIS A 134 -11.50 -18.73 6.57
CA HIS A 134 -12.28 -17.57 6.16
C HIS A 134 -13.01 -17.86 4.83
N PRO A 135 -14.24 -17.37 4.60
CA PRO A 135 -15.01 -17.65 3.36
C PRO A 135 -14.22 -17.38 2.07
N MET A 136 -13.40 -16.34 2.05
CA MET A 136 -12.56 -16.03 0.89
C MET A 136 -11.45 -17.08 0.69
N GLN A 137 -10.85 -17.61 1.78
CA GLN A 137 -9.84 -18.68 1.68
C GLN A 137 -10.48 -19.96 1.11
N GLN A 138 -11.67 -20.31 1.60
CA GLN A 138 -12.41 -21.46 1.10
C GLN A 138 -12.78 -21.29 -0.39
N ALA A 139 -13.27 -20.12 -0.80
CA ALA A 139 -13.60 -19.84 -2.19
C ALA A 139 -12.37 -19.95 -3.11
N PHE A 140 -11.18 -19.55 -2.66
CA PHE A 140 -9.95 -19.73 -3.42
C PHE A 140 -9.60 -21.21 -3.64
N ILE A 141 -9.91 -22.07 -2.67
CA ILE A 141 -9.74 -23.53 -2.80
C ILE A 141 -10.78 -24.07 -3.79
N ASP A 142 -12.04 -23.74 -3.59
CA ASP A 142 -13.17 -24.28 -4.37
C ASP A 142 -13.07 -23.92 -5.86
N GLN A 143 -12.49 -22.76 -6.18
CA GLN A 143 -12.34 -22.23 -7.54
C GLN A 143 -10.96 -22.49 -8.16
N ASP A 144 -10.06 -23.23 -7.50
CA ASP A 144 -8.67 -23.40 -7.94
C ASP A 144 -7.99 -22.04 -8.27
N ALA A 145 -8.24 -21.03 -7.42
CA ALA A 145 -7.85 -19.65 -7.68
C ALA A 145 -6.33 -19.38 -7.44
N PHE A 146 -5.52 -20.42 -7.51
CA PHE A 146 -4.06 -20.37 -7.37
C PHE A 146 -3.41 -21.57 -8.09
N GLN A 147 -2.11 -21.42 -8.37
CA GLN A 147 -1.27 -22.53 -8.84
C GLN A 147 -0.03 -22.63 -7.93
N CYS A 148 1.00 -21.80 -8.13
CA CYS A 148 2.18 -21.83 -7.28
C CYS A 148 1.94 -21.32 -5.84
N GLY A 149 0.85 -20.64 -5.57
CA GLY A 149 0.49 -20.12 -4.25
C GLY A 149 1.22 -18.86 -3.82
N TYR A 150 2.22 -18.38 -4.55
CA TYR A 150 3.07 -17.27 -4.08
C TYR A 150 2.32 -15.95 -3.92
N CYS A 151 1.48 -15.56 -4.89
CA CYS A 151 0.67 -14.35 -4.81
C CYS A 151 -0.61 -14.52 -3.99
N THR A 152 -1.00 -15.76 -3.67
CA THR A 152 -2.31 -16.10 -3.11
C THR A 152 -2.63 -15.37 -1.80
N PRO A 153 -1.72 -15.22 -0.83
CA PRO A 153 -1.99 -14.46 0.38
C PRO A 153 -2.39 -13.01 0.10
N GLY A 154 -1.62 -12.33 -0.75
CA GLY A 154 -1.94 -10.96 -1.16
C GLY A 154 -3.24 -10.86 -1.97
N GLN A 155 -3.53 -11.84 -2.84
CA GLN A 155 -4.79 -11.90 -3.59
C GLN A 155 -5.99 -12.04 -2.65
N ILE A 156 -5.93 -12.94 -1.66
CA ILE A 156 -7.02 -13.17 -0.70
C ILE A 156 -7.28 -11.91 0.12
N VAL A 157 -6.24 -11.28 0.69
CA VAL A 157 -6.40 -10.05 1.48
C VAL A 157 -6.98 -8.91 0.63
N SER A 158 -6.48 -8.74 -0.60
CA SER A 158 -7.01 -7.74 -1.54
C SER A 158 -8.45 -8.03 -1.96
N ALA A 159 -8.81 -9.30 -2.14
CA ALA A 159 -10.17 -9.72 -2.48
C ALA A 159 -11.17 -9.40 -1.36
N ILE A 160 -10.79 -9.64 -0.10
CA ILE A 160 -11.59 -9.25 1.07
C ILE A 160 -11.81 -7.74 1.09
N ALA A 161 -10.75 -6.96 0.85
CA ALA A 161 -10.85 -5.51 0.77
C ALA A 161 -11.74 -5.06 -0.40
N CYS A 162 -11.61 -5.67 -1.57
CA CYS A 162 -12.44 -5.40 -2.75
C CYS A 162 -13.95 -5.57 -2.44
N VAL A 163 -14.32 -6.64 -1.74
CA VAL A 163 -15.70 -6.86 -1.29
C VAL A 163 -16.13 -5.81 -0.26
N LYS A 164 -15.30 -5.54 0.74
CA LYS A 164 -15.58 -4.56 1.80
C LYS A 164 -15.71 -3.14 1.27
N GLU A 165 -14.97 -2.79 0.24
CA GLU A 165 -15.01 -1.51 -0.45
C GLU A 165 -16.20 -1.39 -1.43
N GLY A 166 -17.00 -2.45 -1.62
CA GLY A 166 -18.18 -2.48 -2.49
C GLY A 166 -17.88 -2.68 -3.98
N HIS A 167 -16.69 -3.15 -4.32
CA HIS A 167 -16.21 -3.30 -5.70
C HIS A 167 -16.24 -4.75 -6.22
N ALA A 168 -17.10 -5.58 -5.64
CA ALA A 168 -17.28 -6.98 -6.08
C ALA A 168 -18.63 -7.23 -6.76
N THR A 169 -19.20 -6.19 -7.41
CA THR A 169 -20.53 -6.28 -8.04
C THR A 169 -20.51 -6.89 -9.43
N THR A 170 -19.49 -6.60 -10.21
CA THR A 170 -19.31 -7.16 -11.56
C THR A 170 -17.90 -7.73 -11.75
N ASP A 171 -17.75 -8.62 -12.75
CA ASP A 171 -16.43 -9.14 -13.12
C ASP A 171 -15.46 -8.03 -13.53
N SER A 172 -15.97 -6.96 -14.12
CA SER A 172 -15.16 -5.79 -14.52
C SER A 172 -14.64 -5.05 -13.32
N ASP A 173 -15.51 -4.79 -12.34
CA ASP A 173 -15.11 -4.11 -11.09
C ASP A 173 -14.07 -4.93 -10.33
N ILE A 174 -14.29 -6.24 -10.20
CA ILE A 174 -13.34 -7.13 -9.54
C ILE A 174 -11.96 -7.06 -10.23
N ARG A 175 -11.91 -7.15 -11.58
CA ARG A 175 -10.64 -7.04 -12.32
C ARG A 175 -9.96 -5.70 -12.10
N GLU A 176 -10.71 -4.62 -12.11
CA GLU A 176 -10.20 -3.27 -11.89
C GLU A 176 -9.58 -3.14 -10.49
N PHE A 177 -10.35 -3.46 -9.45
CA PHE A 177 -9.91 -3.29 -8.07
C PHE A 177 -8.88 -4.33 -7.60
N MET A 178 -8.75 -5.45 -8.30
CA MET A 178 -7.72 -6.47 -8.10
C MET A 178 -6.48 -6.27 -8.99
N SER A 179 -6.45 -5.28 -9.86
CA SER A 179 -5.38 -5.07 -10.86
C SER A 179 -3.99 -4.84 -10.25
N GLY A 180 -3.92 -4.36 -9.01
CA GLY A 180 -2.68 -4.21 -8.25
C GLY A 180 -2.05 -5.52 -7.76
N ASN A 181 -2.71 -6.67 -7.95
CA ASN A 181 -2.24 -7.98 -7.49
C ASN A 181 -1.88 -8.87 -8.70
N ILE A 182 -0.58 -9.06 -8.94
CA ILE A 182 -0.07 -9.80 -10.10
C ILE A 182 -0.01 -11.30 -9.80
N CYS A 183 -0.59 -12.11 -10.69
CA CYS A 183 -0.44 -13.56 -10.70
C CYS A 183 0.31 -14.02 -11.94
N ARG A 184 1.55 -14.51 -11.78
CA ARG A 184 2.37 -14.98 -12.91
C ARG A 184 1.84 -16.28 -13.52
N CYS A 185 1.09 -17.06 -12.77
CA CYS A 185 0.43 -18.29 -13.25
C CYS A 185 -0.86 -18.01 -14.02
N ALA A 186 -1.27 -16.75 -14.12
CA ALA A 186 -2.46 -16.30 -14.83
C ALA A 186 -3.80 -16.87 -14.30
N ALA A 187 -3.91 -17.14 -12.99
CA ALA A 187 -5.13 -17.66 -12.38
C ALA A 187 -6.27 -16.61 -12.27
N TYR A 188 -6.20 -15.51 -13.00
CA TYR A 188 -7.14 -14.38 -12.89
C TYR A 188 -8.61 -14.74 -13.06
N PRO A 189 -9.04 -15.60 -14.03
CA PRO A 189 -10.45 -16.00 -14.14
C PRO A 189 -10.97 -16.68 -12.87
N ASN A 190 -10.16 -17.57 -12.29
CA ASN A 190 -10.49 -18.32 -11.10
C ASN A 190 -10.51 -17.42 -9.85
N ILE A 191 -9.59 -16.44 -9.78
CA ILE A 191 -9.59 -15.42 -8.72
C ILE A 191 -10.88 -14.60 -8.76
N VAL A 192 -11.33 -14.17 -9.94
CA VAL A 192 -12.60 -13.45 -10.10
C VAL A 192 -13.78 -14.33 -9.65
N ALA A 193 -13.79 -15.62 -10.04
CA ALA A 193 -14.81 -16.55 -9.61
C ALA A 193 -14.84 -16.75 -8.09
N ALA A 194 -13.68 -16.86 -7.45
CA ALA A 194 -13.56 -16.98 -5.99
C ALA A 194 -14.10 -15.73 -5.27
N VAL A 195 -13.75 -14.53 -5.75
CA VAL A 195 -14.27 -13.28 -5.19
C VAL A 195 -15.80 -13.23 -5.27
N LYS A 196 -16.36 -13.58 -6.42
CA LYS A 196 -17.83 -13.63 -6.60
C LYS A 196 -18.50 -14.64 -5.69
N GLN A 197 -17.89 -15.81 -5.49
CA GLN A 197 -18.42 -16.83 -4.59
C GLN A 197 -18.44 -16.35 -3.13
N ALA A 198 -17.39 -15.68 -2.67
CA ALA A 198 -17.26 -15.25 -1.28
C ALA A 198 -18.01 -13.93 -0.97
N ALA A 199 -18.25 -13.08 -1.96
CA ALA A 199 -18.82 -11.75 -1.77
C ALA A 199 -20.14 -11.72 -0.97
N PRO A 200 -21.15 -12.60 -1.21
CA PRO A 200 -22.38 -12.59 -0.43
C PRO A 200 -22.16 -12.77 1.07
N ALA A 201 -21.36 -13.77 1.46
CA ALA A 201 -21.09 -14.05 2.87
C ALA A 201 -20.41 -12.86 3.58
N LEU A 202 -19.45 -12.20 2.91
CA LEU A 202 -18.72 -11.05 3.47
C LEU A 202 -19.56 -9.77 3.53
N SER A 203 -20.55 -9.62 2.63
CA SER A 203 -21.45 -8.48 2.61
C SER A 203 -22.48 -8.55 3.75
N ASP A 204 -22.85 -9.74 4.17
CA ASP A 204 -23.79 -9.96 5.28
C ASP A 204 -23.14 -9.72 6.64
N GLU A 205 -21.87 -10.04 6.81
CA GLU A 205 -21.09 -9.73 8.01
C GLU A 205 -20.96 -8.21 8.28
N GLN A 206 -21.09 -7.37 7.26
CA GLN A 206 -21.01 -5.90 7.40
C GLN A 206 -22.34 -5.27 7.85
N LYS A 207 -23.44 -6.00 7.78
CA LYS A 207 -24.80 -5.48 8.10
C LYS A 207 -25.25 -5.82 9.51
N GLY A 208 -24.52 -6.70 10.24
CA GLY A 208 -24.83 -7.12 11.61
C GLY A 208 -23.93 -6.43 12.61
#